data_3b75bc91af24d5e3b3be49e00f61e2f7
#
_entry.id   3b75bc91af24d5e3b3be49e00f61e2f7
#
_cell.length_a   1.000
_cell.length_b   1.000
_cell.length_c   1.000
_cell.angle_alpha   90.00
_cell.angle_beta   90.00
_cell.angle_gamma   90.00
#
_symmetry.space_group_name_H-M   'P 1'
#
loop_
_entity.id
_entity.type
_entity.pdbx_description
1 polymer ?
#
loop_
_entity_poly.entity_id
_entity_poly.type
_entity_poly.pdbx_seq_one_letter_code
_entity_poly.pdbx_strand_id
1 'polypeptide(L)' 'MSRLNFHHLHYFWAVAKEGNLTRAATQLHVSQSALSAQIRQLEEQLGQPLFKRVGRGLQLTEAGRLALGYADSIFTAG' A
#
# COMPACT_ATOMS: atom_id res chain seq x y z
N MET A 1 14.56 -16.35 3.48
CA MET A 1 13.56 -16.12 2.47
C MET A 1 12.49 -15.15 2.95
N SER A 2 12.24 -14.14 2.20
CA SER A 2 11.29 -13.14 2.64
C SER A 2 9.87 -13.60 2.32
N ARG A 3 8.96 -13.26 3.22
CA ARG A 3 7.55 -13.50 3.02
C ARG A 3 6.83 -12.19 2.98
N LEU A 4 5.83 -12.09 2.14
CA LEU A 4 4.97 -10.93 2.18
C LEU A 4 4.17 -10.96 3.46
N ASN A 5 4.13 -9.82 4.12
CA ASN A 5 3.30 -9.65 5.30
C ASN A 5 1.92 -9.21 4.85
N PHE A 6 0.90 -10.00 5.16
CA PHE A 6 -0.46 -9.68 4.74
C PHE A 6 -0.95 -8.37 5.31
N HIS A 7 -0.52 -8.00 6.51
CA HIS A 7 -0.86 -6.70 7.07
C HIS A 7 -0.32 -5.58 6.21
N HIS A 8 0.93 -5.69 5.81
CA HIS A 8 1.54 -4.68 4.96
C HIS A 8 0.83 -4.61 3.61
N LEU A 9 0.50 -5.75 3.06
CA LEU A 9 -0.19 -5.81 1.78
C LEU A 9 -1.59 -5.22 1.89
N HIS A 10 -2.28 -5.51 2.99
CA HIS A 10 -3.62 -4.96 3.22
C HIS A 10 -3.58 -3.44 3.37
N TYR A 11 -2.60 -2.93 4.09
CA TYR A 11 -2.44 -1.48 4.25
C TYR A 11 -2.14 -0.83 2.90
N PHE A 12 -1.27 -1.44 2.09
CA PHE A 12 -0.99 -0.95 0.77
C PHE A 12 -2.27 -0.92 -0.08
N TRP A 13 -3.04 -2.00 -0.04
CA TRP A 13 -4.29 -2.11 -0.78
C TRP A 13 -5.25 -0.99 -0.39
N ALA A 14 -5.38 -0.74 0.90
CA ALA A 14 -6.27 0.30 1.39
C ALA A 14 -5.84 1.69 0.90
N VAL A 15 -4.54 1.97 0.96
CA VAL A 15 -4.03 3.26 0.48
C VAL A 15 -4.26 3.40 -1.02
N ALA A 16 -4.02 2.34 -1.76
CA ALA A 16 -4.20 2.37 -3.22
C ALA A 16 -5.66 2.62 -3.60
N LYS A 17 -6.58 2.00 -2.88
CA LYS A 17 -8.02 2.18 -3.16
C LYS A 17 -8.48 3.58 -2.79
N GLU A 18 -7.98 4.13 -1.69
CA GLU A 18 -8.38 5.48 -1.29
C GLU A 18 -7.70 6.55 -2.11
N GLY A 19 -6.50 6.28 -2.57
CA GLY A 19 -5.71 7.29 -3.27
C GLY A 19 -5.24 8.42 -2.37
N ASN A 20 -5.34 8.25 -1.06
CA ASN A 20 -5.02 9.29 -0.10
C ASN A 20 -4.58 8.64 1.19
N LEU A 21 -3.35 8.97 1.61
CA LEU A 21 -2.75 8.36 2.78
C LEU A 21 -3.49 8.72 4.07
N THR A 22 -3.86 9.99 4.20
CA THR A 22 -4.54 10.46 5.41
C THR A 22 -5.89 9.76 5.59
N ARG A 23 -6.64 9.65 4.50
CA ARG A 23 -7.96 9.03 4.55
C ARG A 23 -7.86 7.55 4.85
N ALA A 24 -6.89 6.88 4.24
CA ALA A 24 -6.68 5.46 4.51
C ALA A 24 -6.29 5.24 5.97
N ALA A 25 -5.43 6.09 6.52
CA ALA A 25 -5.03 5.96 7.91
C ALA A 25 -6.22 6.11 8.84
N THR A 26 -7.10 7.06 8.54
CA THR A 26 -8.31 7.25 9.34
C THR A 26 -9.19 6.01 9.30
N GLN A 27 -9.39 5.44 8.13
CA GLN A 27 -10.23 4.24 8.00
C GLN A 27 -9.62 3.04 8.71
N LEU A 28 -8.31 2.95 8.71
CA LEU A 28 -7.61 1.81 9.33
C LEU A 28 -7.37 2.02 10.81
N HIS A 29 -7.71 3.19 11.33
CA HIS A 29 -7.51 3.53 12.75
C HIS A 29 -6.03 3.47 13.15
N VAL A 30 -5.16 3.94 12.27
CA VAL A 30 -3.74 4.02 12.53
C VAL A 30 -3.27 5.43 12.22
N SER A 31 -2.10 5.79 12.75
CA SER A 31 -1.52 7.08 12.43
C SER A 31 -0.96 7.06 11.01
N GLN A 32 -0.86 8.26 10.43
CA GLN A 32 -0.30 8.40 9.10
C GLN A 32 1.14 7.91 9.05
N SER A 33 1.92 8.22 10.08
CA SER A 33 3.31 7.81 10.11
C SER A 33 3.45 6.30 10.24
N ALA A 34 2.56 5.66 11.03
CA ALA A 34 2.59 4.21 11.14
C ALA A 34 2.24 3.57 9.80
N LEU A 35 1.23 4.10 9.12
CA LEU A 35 0.82 3.57 7.83
C LEU A 35 1.94 3.72 6.80
N SER A 36 2.59 4.90 6.77
CA SER A 36 3.71 5.13 5.87
C SER A 36 4.84 4.14 6.12
N ALA A 37 5.12 3.85 7.39
CA ALA A 37 6.18 2.91 7.74
C ALA A 37 5.85 1.50 7.24
N GLN A 38 4.60 1.10 7.36
CA GLN A 38 4.17 -0.21 6.88
C GLN A 38 4.33 -0.33 5.37
N ILE A 39 3.93 0.72 4.65
CA ILE A 39 4.07 0.73 3.20
C ILE A 39 5.54 0.67 2.81
N ARG A 40 6.38 1.42 3.51
CA ARG A 40 7.81 1.44 3.21
C ARG A 40 8.44 0.07 3.44
N GLN A 41 8.03 -0.63 4.49
CA GLN A 41 8.54 -1.97 4.74
C GLN A 41 8.16 -2.92 3.61
N LEU A 42 6.95 -2.80 3.09
CA LEU A 42 6.54 -3.62 1.97
C LEU A 42 7.38 -3.29 0.73
N GLU A 43 7.61 -2.01 0.48
CA GLU A 43 8.44 -1.61 -0.64
C GLU A 43 9.85 -2.17 -0.53
N GLU A 44 10.39 -2.16 0.68
CA GLU A 44 11.73 -2.71 0.90
C GLU A 44 11.76 -4.22 0.64
N GLN A 45 10.74 -4.93 1.06
CA GLN A 45 10.66 -6.35 0.82
C GLN A 45 10.59 -6.67 -0.67
N LEU A 46 9.86 -5.85 -1.41
CA LEU A 46 9.70 -6.07 -2.85
C LEU A 46 10.86 -5.49 -3.65
N GLY A 47 11.66 -4.63 -3.03
CA GLY A 47 12.79 -4.01 -3.70
C GLY A 47 12.41 -2.95 -4.71
N GLN A 48 11.18 -2.43 -4.64
CA GLN A 48 10.69 -1.42 -5.55
C GLN A 48 9.70 -0.51 -4.87
N PRO A 49 9.67 0.77 -5.25
CA PRO A 49 8.62 1.65 -4.75
C PRO A 49 7.28 1.29 -5.37
N LEU A 50 6.23 1.38 -4.58
CA LEU A 50 4.88 1.10 -5.04
C LEU A 50 4.10 2.37 -5.33
N PHE A 51 4.49 3.47 -4.70
CA PHE A 51 3.86 4.77 -4.90
C PHE A 51 4.90 5.80 -5.26
N LYS A 52 4.45 6.83 -5.98
CA LYS A 52 5.24 8.03 -6.20
C LYS A 52 4.36 9.23 -5.92
N ARG A 53 4.98 10.31 -5.50
CA ARG A 53 4.24 11.53 -5.26
C ARG A 53 4.11 12.32 -6.55
N VAL A 54 2.87 12.75 -6.82
CA VAL A 54 2.59 13.60 -7.97
C VAL A 54 1.70 14.71 -7.44
N GLY A 55 2.22 15.92 -7.41
CA GLY A 55 1.50 17.01 -6.82
C GLY A 55 1.23 16.74 -5.35
N ARG A 56 -0.01 16.78 -4.95
CA ARG A 56 -0.41 16.51 -3.57
C ARG A 56 -0.88 15.09 -3.36
N GLY A 57 -0.93 14.31 -4.42
CA GLY A 57 -1.48 12.97 -4.32
C GLY A 57 -0.41 11.91 -4.47
N LEU A 58 -0.89 10.69 -4.44
CA LEU A 58 -0.07 9.52 -4.67
C LEU A 58 -0.51 8.85 -5.94
N GLN A 59 0.45 8.38 -6.72
CA GLN A 59 0.18 7.56 -7.88
C GLN A 59 0.90 6.25 -7.72
N LEU A 60 0.33 5.20 -8.29
CA LEU A 60 0.98 3.91 -8.31
C LEU A 60 2.10 3.92 -9.34
N THR A 61 3.22 3.31 -8.96
CA THR A 61 4.25 2.97 -9.93
C THR A 61 3.77 1.76 -10.72
N GLU A 62 4.55 1.33 -11.70
CA GLU A 62 4.24 0.10 -12.41
C GLU A 62 4.22 -1.09 -11.45
N ALA A 63 5.22 -1.16 -10.57
CA ALA A 63 5.25 -2.18 -9.54
C ALA A 63 4.02 -2.10 -8.63
N GLY A 64 3.58 -0.87 -8.32
CA GLY A 64 2.39 -0.67 -7.52
C GLY A 64 1.14 -1.19 -8.19
N ARG A 65 1.02 -0.98 -9.50
CA ARG A 65 -0.15 -1.49 -10.23
C ARG A 65 -0.19 -3.01 -10.24
N LEU A 66 0.95 -3.65 -10.41
CA LEU A 66 1.02 -5.10 -10.34
C LEU A 66 0.66 -5.61 -8.95
N ALA A 67 1.21 -4.96 -7.93
CA ALA A 67 0.92 -5.34 -6.56
C ALA A 67 -0.55 -5.14 -6.21
N LEU A 68 -1.16 -4.07 -6.73
CA LEU A 68 -2.58 -3.81 -6.47
C LEU A 68 -3.46 -4.88 -7.10
N GLY A 69 -3.14 -5.31 -8.33
CA GLY A 69 -3.90 -6.38 -8.95
C GLY A 69 -3.84 -7.64 -8.13
N TYR A 70 -2.68 -7.95 -7.60
CA TYR A 70 -2.47 -9.10 -6.75
C TYR A 70 -3.27 -8.98 -5.45
N ALA A 71 -3.17 -7.81 -4.82
CA ALA A 71 -3.89 -7.57 -3.56
C ALA A 71 -5.40 -7.60 -3.77
N ASP A 72 -5.87 -7.05 -4.89
CA ASP A 72 -7.30 -7.11 -5.21
C ASP A 72 -7.79 -8.55 -5.26
N SER A 73 -7.01 -9.44 -5.89
CA SER A 73 -7.38 -10.86 -5.94
C SER A 73 -7.52 -11.45 -4.55
N ILE A 74 -6.62 -11.07 -3.65
CA ILE A 74 -6.62 -11.61 -2.30
C ILE A 74 -7.77 -11.07 -1.47
N PHE A 75 -7.97 -9.74 -1.51
CA PHE A 75 -8.85 -9.08 -0.54
C PHE A 75 -10.28 -8.89 -1.03
N THR A 76 -10.54 -9.07 -2.31
CA THR A 76 -11.90 -8.95 -2.82
C THR A 76 -12.52 -10.26 -3.23
N ALA A 77 -11.76 -11.34 -3.17
CA ALA A 77 -12.25 -12.65 -3.58
C ALA A 77 -13.21 -13.26 -2.57
N GLY A 78 -13.39 -12.65 -1.47
CA GLY A 78 -14.22 -13.15 -0.40
C GLY A 78 -15.65 -13.34 -0.71
#